data_10089746ee27e4bf3d0c9ded7aaf9f81
#
_entry.id   10089746ee27e4bf3d0c9ded7aaf9f81
#
_cell.length_a   1.000
_cell.length_b   1.000
_cell.length_c   1.000
_cell.angle_alpha   90.00
_cell.angle_beta   90.00
_cell.angle_gamma   90.00
#
_symmetry.space_group_name_H-M   'P 1'
#
loop_
_entity.id
_entity.type
_entity.pdbx_description
1 polymer ?
#
loop_
_entity_poly.entity_id
_entity_poly.type
_entity_poly.pdbx_seq_one_letter_code
_entity_poly.pdbx_strand_id
1 'polypeptide(L)'
;YPITPATDESNFLETNEILEINEDRPGSTLVIQTEDEISAIGMAIGSSLTGVRSATCTSGPGFVLMIECLSWAGINEVPVVITFYQRSGPSTGLPTRHGQDDLMCAINSGVGEFPRIVYASGSVSDSFYDTTQVFNYADIFQVPVIHMMDKFIASSVTTCQRFDETRVNIDRGKLLNEISSDNYRRFEHT
;
A
#
# COMPACT_ATOMS: atom_id res chain seq x y z
N TYR A 1 9.84 -8.03 16.26
CA TYR A 1 11.26 -7.65 15.99
C TYR A 1 11.28 -6.76 14.77
N PRO A 2 11.84 -5.55 14.85
CA PRO A 2 11.98 -4.67 13.69
C PRO A 2 13.11 -5.18 12.78
N ILE A 3 12.82 -6.25 12.04
CA ILE A 3 13.79 -6.82 11.09
C ILE A 3 13.60 -6.22 9.69
N THR A 4 12.45 -5.59 9.45
CA THR A 4 12.09 -5.07 8.12
C THR A 4 11.67 -3.61 8.21
N PRO A 5 11.83 -2.84 7.11
CA PRO A 5 11.33 -1.47 7.04
C PRO A 5 9.83 -1.33 7.34
N ALA A 6 9.03 -2.34 7.01
CA ALA A 6 7.60 -2.37 7.33
C ALA A 6 7.33 -2.31 8.84
N THR A 7 8.16 -2.98 9.65
CA THR A 7 8.07 -2.92 11.11
C THR A 7 8.52 -1.56 11.63
N ASP A 8 9.53 -0.94 11.02
CA ASP A 8 10.00 0.39 11.40
C ASP A 8 8.92 1.44 11.13
N GLU A 9 8.18 1.32 10.03
CA GLU A 9 7.03 2.18 9.72
C GLU A 9 5.93 2.04 10.77
N SER A 10 5.53 0.82 11.12
CA SER A 10 4.53 0.58 12.16
C SER A 10 4.95 1.17 13.51
N ASN A 11 6.20 0.93 13.93
CA ASN A 11 6.72 1.48 15.17
C ASN A 11 6.74 3.02 15.16
N PHE A 12 7.07 3.64 14.02
CA PHE A 12 7.05 5.09 13.89
C PHE A 12 5.64 5.66 14.08
N LEU A 13 4.65 5.04 13.46
CA LEU A 13 3.26 5.44 13.57
C LEU A 13 2.74 5.26 15.00
N GLU A 14 3.06 4.14 15.66
CA GLU A 14 2.72 3.89 17.06
C GLU A 14 3.35 4.92 18.00
N THR A 15 4.63 5.20 17.82
CA THR A 15 5.38 6.11 18.70
C THR A 15 4.91 7.56 18.61
N ASN A 16 4.32 7.95 17.47
CA ASN A 16 3.85 9.31 17.23
C ASN A 16 2.35 9.50 17.52
N GLU A 17 1.70 8.58 18.24
CA GLU A 17 0.29 8.66 18.62
C GLU A 17 -0.66 8.90 17.43
N ILE A 18 -0.30 8.43 16.25
CA ILE A 18 -1.12 8.56 15.04
C ILE A 18 -2.27 7.55 15.06
N LEU A 19 -2.29 6.69 16.07
CA LEU A 19 -3.17 5.53 16.21
C LEU A 19 -4.58 5.85 16.73
N GLU A 20 -4.83 7.01 17.30
CA GLU A 20 -6.15 7.29 17.85
C GLU A 20 -7.09 7.81 16.78
N ILE A 21 -8.16 7.05 16.52
CA ILE A 21 -9.37 7.59 15.90
C ILE A 21 -9.96 8.54 16.93
N ASN A 22 -9.71 9.82 16.78
CA ASN A 22 -10.29 10.84 17.63
C ASN A 22 -11.36 11.57 16.82
N GLU A 23 -12.58 11.59 17.34
CA GLU A 23 -13.70 12.33 16.73
C GLU A 23 -13.36 13.82 16.53
N ASP A 24 -12.48 14.37 17.37
CA ASP A 24 -11.99 15.76 17.27
C ASP A 24 -10.89 15.97 16.21
N ARG A 25 -10.38 14.89 15.60
CA ARG A 25 -9.36 14.93 14.53
C ARG A 25 -9.85 14.16 13.30
N PRO A 26 -10.76 14.73 12.51
CA PRO A 26 -11.17 14.10 11.26
C PRO A 26 -9.95 13.92 10.34
N GLY A 27 -9.71 12.71 9.87
CA GLY A 27 -8.57 12.36 9.04
C GLY A 27 -7.41 11.67 9.78
N SER A 28 -7.60 11.23 11.03
CA SER A 28 -6.61 10.38 11.71
C SER A 28 -6.45 9.04 11.00
N THR A 29 -5.21 8.54 10.94
CA THR A 29 -4.90 7.23 10.38
C THR A 29 -5.04 6.17 11.46
N LEU A 30 -5.78 5.11 11.18
CA LEU A 30 -5.81 3.93 12.03
C LEU A 30 -4.71 2.97 11.60
N VAL A 31 -3.80 2.65 12.51
CA VAL A 31 -2.76 1.63 12.31
C VAL A 31 -3.09 0.41 13.15
N ILE A 32 -3.12 -0.76 12.54
CA ILE A 32 -3.44 -2.01 13.21
C ILE A 32 -2.31 -3.00 12.95
N GLN A 33 -1.70 -3.48 14.02
CA GLN A 33 -0.81 -4.62 13.93
C GLN A 33 -1.64 -5.90 13.87
N THR A 34 -1.46 -6.66 12.81
CA THR A 34 -2.11 -7.97 12.62
C THR A 34 -1.20 -9.10 13.04
N GLU A 35 -1.74 -10.31 13.11
CA GLU A 35 -0.96 -11.50 13.46
C GLU A 35 0.04 -11.87 12.35
N ASP A 36 -0.38 -11.73 11.09
CA ASP A 36 0.41 -12.08 9.91
C ASP A 36 0.05 -11.24 8.68
N GLU A 37 0.75 -11.48 7.59
CA GLU A 37 0.58 -10.77 6.34
C GLU A 37 -0.75 -11.09 5.64
N ILE A 38 -1.29 -12.30 5.82
CA ILE A 38 -2.59 -12.70 5.26
C ILE A 38 -3.69 -11.89 5.95
N SER A 39 -3.63 -11.78 7.26
CA SER A 39 -4.55 -10.94 8.04
C SER A 39 -4.42 -9.47 7.67
N ALA A 40 -3.18 -8.99 7.45
CA ALA A 40 -2.90 -7.60 7.10
C ALA A 40 -3.56 -7.21 5.78
N ILE A 41 -3.32 -7.99 4.72
CA ILE A 41 -3.95 -7.72 3.41
C ILE A 41 -5.47 -7.89 3.46
N GLY A 42 -5.98 -8.88 4.19
CA GLY A 42 -7.41 -9.10 4.37
C GLY A 42 -8.10 -7.91 5.04
N MET A 43 -7.50 -7.35 6.10
CA MET A 43 -8.01 -6.14 6.77
C MET A 43 -7.93 -4.91 5.88
N ALA A 44 -6.83 -4.72 5.13
CA ALA A 44 -6.69 -3.61 4.20
C ALA A 44 -7.76 -3.67 3.09
N ILE A 45 -8.01 -4.84 2.52
CA ILE A 45 -9.08 -5.05 1.53
C ILE A 45 -10.46 -4.75 2.13
N GLY A 46 -10.75 -5.30 3.32
CA GLY A 46 -12.01 -5.06 4.02
C GLY A 46 -12.24 -3.58 4.30
N SER A 47 -11.22 -2.86 4.74
CA SER A 47 -11.28 -1.42 4.96
C SER A 47 -11.53 -0.67 3.65
N SER A 48 -10.84 -1.03 2.57
CA SER A 48 -11.03 -0.40 1.27
C SER A 48 -12.47 -0.54 0.75
N LEU A 49 -13.11 -1.68 0.99
CA LEU A 49 -14.51 -1.91 0.62
C LEU A 49 -15.49 -0.95 1.33
N THR A 50 -15.09 -0.35 2.45
CA THR A 50 -15.89 0.70 3.12
C THR A 50 -15.68 2.09 2.52
N GLY A 51 -14.86 2.23 1.50
CA GLY A 51 -14.58 3.49 0.82
C GLY A 51 -13.43 4.30 1.42
N VAL A 52 -12.68 3.75 2.38
CA VAL A 52 -11.49 4.42 2.92
C VAL A 52 -10.23 3.96 2.20
N ARG A 53 -9.22 4.84 2.11
CA ARG A 53 -7.90 4.45 1.64
C ARG A 53 -7.24 3.51 2.62
N SER A 54 -6.72 2.41 2.14
CA SER A 54 -6.06 1.41 2.98
C SER A 54 -4.78 0.92 2.34
N ALA A 55 -3.83 0.59 3.19
CA ALA A 55 -2.56 0.03 2.77
C ALA A 55 -2.06 -1.03 3.75
N THR A 56 -1.16 -1.86 3.27
CA THR A 56 -0.32 -2.73 4.08
C THR A 56 1.10 -2.67 3.57
N CYS A 57 2.05 -3.05 4.41
CA CYS A 57 3.46 -3.04 4.04
C CYS A 57 4.13 -4.37 4.41
N THR A 58 5.05 -4.82 3.55
CA THR A 58 5.74 -6.10 3.74
C THR A 58 7.04 -6.16 2.95
N SER A 59 7.77 -7.26 3.09
CA SER A 59 8.92 -7.63 2.27
C SER A 59 8.63 -8.92 1.49
N GLY A 60 9.59 -9.42 0.71
CA GLY A 60 9.43 -10.57 -0.19
C GLY A 60 8.63 -11.76 0.36
N PRO A 61 9.02 -12.39 1.48
CA PRO A 61 8.29 -13.54 2.02
C PRO A 61 6.84 -13.23 2.38
N GLY A 62 6.59 -12.09 3.02
CA GLY A 62 5.24 -11.69 3.39
C GLY A 62 4.40 -11.30 2.18
N PHE A 63 5.01 -10.69 1.15
CA PHE A 63 4.31 -10.42 -0.11
C PHE A 63 3.81 -11.70 -0.77
N VAL A 64 4.62 -12.77 -0.75
CA VAL A 64 4.20 -14.08 -1.29
C VAL A 64 2.97 -14.63 -0.56
N LEU A 65 2.85 -14.43 0.75
CA LEU A 65 1.66 -14.82 1.51
C LEU A 65 0.41 -14.00 1.14
N MET A 66 0.57 -12.80 0.62
CA MET A 66 -0.54 -11.91 0.22
C MET A 66 -1.09 -12.20 -1.19
N ILE A 67 -0.44 -13.02 -2.00
CA ILE A 67 -0.69 -13.15 -3.45
C ILE A 67 -2.13 -13.57 -3.76
N GLU A 68 -2.71 -14.47 -2.98
CA GLU A 68 -4.10 -14.88 -3.20
C GLU A 68 -5.06 -13.71 -2.96
N CYS A 69 -4.92 -13.02 -1.84
CA CYS A 69 -5.73 -11.84 -1.53
C CYS A 69 -5.51 -10.69 -2.54
N LEU A 70 -4.29 -10.53 -3.05
CA LEU A 70 -3.99 -9.59 -4.13
C LEU A 70 -4.78 -9.94 -5.40
N SER A 71 -4.84 -11.22 -5.77
CA SER A 71 -5.62 -11.70 -6.92
C SER A 71 -7.11 -11.44 -6.72
N TRP A 72 -7.61 -11.70 -5.51
CA TRP A 72 -8.99 -11.42 -5.13
C TRP A 72 -9.33 -9.93 -5.20
N ALA A 73 -8.43 -9.06 -4.72
CA ALA A 73 -8.61 -7.62 -4.84
C ALA A 73 -8.67 -7.18 -6.31
N GLY A 74 -7.81 -7.74 -7.15
CA GLY A 74 -7.80 -7.43 -8.58
C GLY A 74 -9.07 -7.80 -9.30
N ILE A 75 -9.61 -9.01 -9.11
CA ILE A 75 -10.84 -9.45 -9.77
C ILE A 75 -12.10 -8.73 -9.25
N ASN A 76 -12.06 -8.28 -8.00
CA ASN A 76 -13.18 -7.54 -7.39
C ASN A 76 -13.04 -6.02 -7.48
N GLU A 77 -12.04 -5.53 -8.21
CA GLU A 77 -11.79 -4.10 -8.43
C GLU A 77 -11.66 -3.32 -7.10
N VAL A 78 -10.90 -3.88 -6.14
CA VAL A 78 -10.72 -3.28 -4.82
C VAL A 78 -9.43 -2.48 -4.79
N PRO A 79 -9.48 -1.15 -4.59
CA PRO A 79 -8.29 -0.31 -4.51
C PRO A 79 -7.58 -0.53 -3.17
N VAL A 80 -6.41 -1.13 -3.22
CA VAL A 80 -5.55 -1.35 -2.04
C VAL A 80 -4.10 -1.09 -2.42
N VAL A 81 -3.34 -0.49 -1.52
CA VAL A 81 -1.91 -0.25 -1.72
C VAL A 81 -1.11 -1.24 -0.88
N ILE A 82 -0.13 -1.88 -1.51
CA ILE A 82 0.82 -2.76 -0.84
C ILE A 82 2.21 -2.14 -1.01
N THR A 83 2.78 -1.60 0.06
CA THR A 83 4.18 -1.17 0.04
C THR A 83 5.08 -2.39 0.15
N PHE A 84 5.84 -2.65 -0.90
CA PHE A 84 6.71 -3.80 -1.02
C PHE A 84 8.17 -3.37 -0.86
N TYR A 85 8.75 -3.61 0.31
CA TYR A 85 10.14 -3.30 0.62
C TYR A 85 11.05 -4.42 0.13
N GLN A 86 11.74 -4.18 -0.98
CA GLN A 86 12.71 -5.10 -1.54
C GLN A 86 13.94 -5.23 -0.64
N ARG A 87 14.40 -6.44 -0.46
CA ARG A 87 15.63 -6.78 0.24
C ARG A 87 16.28 -8.00 -0.39
N SER A 88 17.53 -8.25 -0.04
CA SER A 88 18.26 -9.38 -0.61
C SER A 88 17.59 -10.72 -0.31
N GLY A 89 17.21 -11.44 -1.36
CA GLY A 89 16.63 -12.79 -1.33
C GLY A 89 17.67 -13.88 -1.50
N PRO A 90 17.26 -15.13 -1.86
CA PRO A 90 15.88 -15.61 -1.94
C PRO A 90 15.26 -15.96 -0.57
N SER A 91 13.94 -16.18 -0.52
CA SER A 91 13.18 -16.49 0.71
C SER A 91 13.36 -15.39 1.77
N THR A 92 13.53 -15.73 3.03
CA THR A 92 13.84 -14.77 4.10
C THR A 92 15.13 -14.01 3.80
N GLY A 93 16.08 -14.66 3.13
CA GLY A 93 17.30 -14.06 2.62
C GLY A 93 18.15 -13.36 3.67
N LEU A 94 18.59 -12.17 3.34
CA LEU A 94 19.40 -11.31 4.20
C LEU A 94 18.59 -10.05 4.58
N PRO A 95 17.77 -10.10 5.66
CA PRO A 95 16.83 -9.04 5.99
C PRO A 95 17.45 -7.66 6.20
N THR A 96 18.73 -7.62 6.54
CA THR A 96 19.48 -6.38 6.79
C THR A 96 20.22 -5.86 5.56
N ARG A 97 20.14 -6.57 4.42
CA ARG A 97 20.82 -6.21 3.18
C ARG A 97 19.79 -5.74 2.14
N HIS A 98 20.17 -4.72 1.38
CA HIS A 98 19.35 -4.25 0.28
C HIS A 98 19.47 -5.17 -0.94
N GLY A 99 18.43 -5.19 -1.75
CA GLY A 99 18.36 -5.89 -3.03
C GLY A 99 17.19 -5.33 -3.82
N GLN A 100 17.19 -5.54 -5.14
CA GLN A 100 16.14 -5.10 -6.06
C GLN A 100 15.72 -6.25 -6.99
N ASP A 101 15.63 -7.45 -6.44
CA ASP A 101 15.41 -8.67 -7.22
C ASP A 101 13.92 -9.05 -7.34
N ASP A 102 13.02 -8.30 -6.70
CA ASP A 102 11.62 -8.69 -6.50
C ASP A 102 10.66 -8.13 -7.59
N LEU A 103 11.14 -7.35 -8.55
CA LEU A 103 10.30 -6.72 -9.57
C LEU A 103 9.46 -7.74 -10.37
N MET A 104 10.08 -8.85 -10.79
CA MET A 104 9.37 -9.88 -11.54
C MET A 104 8.30 -10.59 -10.69
N CYS A 105 8.53 -10.72 -9.39
CA CYS A 105 7.53 -11.21 -8.45
C CYS A 105 6.35 -10.22 -8.38
N ALA A 106 6.59 -8.94 -8.22
CA ALA A 106 5.54 -7.93 -8.17
C ALA A 106 4.68 -7.89 -9.46
N ILE A 107 5.32 -7.97 -10.63
CA ILE A 107 4.64 -7.91 -11.92
C ILE A 107 3.81 -9.17 -12.19
N ASN A 108 4.35 -10.36 -11.87
CA ASN A 108 3.78 -11.64 -12.30
C ASN A 108 3.07 -12.41 -11.16
N SER A 109 2.98 -11.86 -9.96
CA SER A 109 2.33 -12.52 -8.84
C SER A 109 0.83 -12.70 -9.07
N GLY A 110 0.28 -13.80 -8.58
CA GLY A 110 -1.15 -14.07 -8.61
C GLY A 110 -1.52 -15.30 -9.42
N VAL A 111 -2.77 -15.68 -9.31
CA VAL A 111 -3.40 -16.77 -10.06
C VAL A 111 -4.37 -16.17 -11.08
N GLY A 112 -4.18 -16.51 -12.35
CA GLY A 112 -4.94 -15.90 -13.44
C GLY A 112 -4.44 -14.49 -13.80
N GLU A 113 -5.17 -13.85 -14.70
CA GLU A 113 -4.87 -12.49 -15.17
C GLU A 113 -5.81 -11.48 -14.50
N PHE A 114 -5.23 -10.45 -13.91
CA PHE A 114 -5.98 -9.32 -13.34
C PHE A 114 -5.13 -8.05 -13.41
N PRO A 115 -5.76 -6.87 -13.51
CA PRO A 115 -5.04 -5.60 -13.56
C PRO A 115 -4.39 -5.29 -12.20
N ARG A 116 -3.18 -4.79 -12.24
CA ARG A 116 -2.44 -4.22 -11.11
C ARG A 116 -1.51 -3.13 -11.60
N ILE A 117 -1.17 -2.21 -10.73
CA ILE A 117 -0.13 -1.21 -10.99
C ILE A 117 1.09 -1.56 -10.14
N VAL A 118 2.26 -1.58 -10.74
CA VAL A 118 3.53 -1.67 -10.03
C VAL A 118 4.25 -0.36 -10.21
N TYR A 119 4.55 0.30 -9.11
CA TYR A 119 5.15 1.63 -9.08
C TYR A 119 6.37 1.62 -8.17
N ALA A 120 7.49 2.19 -8.58
CA ALA A 120 8.73 2.17 -7.81
C ALA A 120 9.24 3.59 -7.56
N SER A 121 9.55 3.91 -6.30
CA SER A 121 10.18 5.16 -5.92
C SER A 121 11.70 5.07 -6.02
N GLY A 122 12.32 6.13 -6.53
CA GLY A 122 13.77 6.22 -6.76
C GLY A 122 14.56 6.89 -5.65
N SER A 123 13.91 7.62 -4.75
CA SER A 123 14.56 8.34 -3.66
C SER A 123 13.62 8.52 -2.46
N VAL A 124 14.19 8.97 -1.33
CA VAL A 124 13.39 9.33 -0.14
C VAL A 124 12.39 10.45 -0.44
N SER A 125 12.80 11.44 -1.24
CA SER A 125 11.90 12.54 -1.62
C SER A 125 10.79 12.07 -2.56
N ASP A 126 11.11 11.20 -3.52
CA ASP A 126 10.11 10.64 -4.42
C ASP A 126 9.09 9.81 -3.63
N SER A 127 9.54 9.01 -2.66
CA SER A 127 8.67 8.16 -1.85
C SER A 127 7.52 8.93 -1.20
N PHE A 128 7.75 10.18 -0.77
CA PHE A 128 6.71 11.03 -0.19
C PHE A 128 5.60 11.36 -1.21
N TYR A 129 5.98 11.87 -2.39
CA TYR A 129 5.00 12.25 -3.41
C TYR A 129 4.37 11.05 -4.10
N ASP A 130 5.16 10.03 -4.35
CA ASP A 130 4.72 8.79 -4.99
C ASP A 130 3.71 8.03 -4.12
N THR A 131 3.86 8.06 -2.79
CA THR A 131 2.87 7.46 -1.88
C THR A 131 1.48 8.05 -2.11
N THR A 132 1.37 9.37 -2.23
CA THR A 132 0.07 9.97 -2.58
C THR A 132 -0.42 9.52 -3.94
N GLN A 133 0.48 9.46 -4.92
CA GLN A 133 0.13 9.11 -6.29
C GLN A 133 -0.32 7.66 -6.43
N VAL A 134 0.29 6.71 -5.71
CA VAL A 134 -0.13 5.30 -5.75
C VAL A 134 -1.52 5.10 -5.14
N PHE A 135 -1.89 5.85 -4.11
CA PHE A 135 -3.26 5.86 -3.60
C PHE A 135 -4.25 6.46 -4.60
N ASN A 136 -3.88 7.53 -5.30
CA ASN A 136 -4.70 8.09 -6.37
C ASN A 136 -4.92 7.07 -7.49
N TYR A 137 -3.87 6.39 -7.93
CA TYR A 137 -3.99 5.35 -8.96
C TYR A 137 -4.89 4.19 -8.52
N ALA A 138 -4.76 3.73 -7.28
CA ALA A 138 -5.63 2.69 -6.76
C ALA A 138 -7.11 3.10 -6.84
N ASP A 139 -7.44 4.31 -6.39
CA ASP A 139 -8.81 4.84 -6.42
C ASP A 139 -9.32 5.11 -7.84
N ILE A 140 -8.51 5.74 -8.69
CA ILE A 140 -8.92 6.12 -10.05
C ILE A 140 -9.19 4.89 -10.91
N PHE A 141 -8.29 3.89 -10.83
CA PHE A 141 -8.36 2.70 -11.68
C PHE A 141 -9.07 1.52 -11.02
N GLN A 142 -9.39 1.61 -9.72
CA GLN A 142 -10.03 0.55 -8.94
C GLN A 142 -9.25 -0.78 -9.02
N VAL A 143 -7.94 -0.71 -8.80
CA VAL A 143 -7.03 -1.85 -8.88
C VAL A 143 -6.06 -1.85 -7.69
N PRO A 144 -5.52 -3.01 -7.31
CA PRO A 144 -4.43 -3.05 -6.35
C PRO A 144 -3.17 -2.41 -6.94
N VAL A 145 -2.46 -1.65 -6.10
CA VAL A 145 -1.19 -1.02 -6.45
C VAL A 145 -0.09 -1.57 -5.56
N ILE A 146 0.99 -2.04 -6.18
CA ILE A 146 2.19 -2.49 -5.49
C ILE A 146 3.21 -1.35 -5.57
N HIS A 147 3.45 -0.71 -4.44
CA HIS A 147 4.42 0.38 -4.31
C HIS A 147 5.76 -0.20 -3.87
N MET A 148 6.69 -0.31 -4.80
CA MET A 148 8.00 -0.90 -4.55
C MET A 148 8.98 0.15 -4.02
N MET A 149 9.59 -0.17 -2.93
CA MET A 149 10.74 0.53 -2.37
C MET A 149 11.83 -0.49 -2.07
N ASP A 150 13.07 -0.05 -1.99
CA ASP A 150 14.12 -0.93 -1.50
C ASP A 150 14.50 -0.59 -0.05
N LYS A 151 15.18 -1.54 0.58
CA LYS A 151 15.65 -1.36 1.95
C LYS A 151 16.67 -0.22 2.08
N PHE A 152 17.42 0.11 1.03
CA PHE A 152 18.37 1.21 1.08
C PHE A 152 17.62 2.54 1.27
N ILE A 153 16.59 2.79 0.45
CA ILE A 153 15.74 3.99 0.59
C ILE A 153 15.06 4.02 1.96
N ALA A 154 14.42 2.91 2.35
CA ALA A 154 13.64 2.84 3.58
C ALA A 154 14.46 2.99 4.87
N SER A 155 15.73 2.56 4.87
CA SER A 155 16.64 2.66 6.01
C SER A 155 17.61 3.84 5.93
N SER A 156 17.52 4.67 4.88
CA SER A 156 18.39 5.83 4.71
C SER A 156 18.01 6.98 5.64
N VAL A 157 19.00 7.56 6.25
CA VAL A 157 18.89 8.86 6.94
C VAL A 157 19.60 9.89 6.08
N THR A 158 18.85 10.78 5.47
CA THR A 158 19.37 11.77 4.56
C THR A 158 18.76 13.14 4.78
N THR A 159 19.51 14.19 4.45
CA THR A 159 18.96 15.54 4.44
C THR A 159 18.24 15.76 3.12
N CYS A 160 17.00 16.17 3.19
CA CYS A 160 16.20 16.54 2.03
C CYS A 160 15.58 17.93 2.23
N GLN A 161 15.11 18.52 1.14
CA GLN A 161 14.28 19.72 1.24
C GLN A 161 12.97 19.38 1.96
N ARG A 162 12.43 20.36 2.71
CA ARG A 162 11.10 20.19 3.29
C ARG A 162 10.09 19.86 2.20
N PHE A 163 9.26 18.87 2.46
CA PHE A 163 8.21 18.48 1.54
C PHE A 163 7.21 19.63 1.36
N ASP A 164 6.84 19.85 0.11
CA ASP A 164 5.85 20.85 -0.27
C ASP A 164 4.47 20.19 -0.37
N GLU A 165 3.70 20.33 0.67
CA GLU A 165 2.36 19.76 0.76
C GLU A 165 1.39 20.35 -0.28
N THR A 166 1.68 21.55 -0.80
CA THR A 166 0.85 22.17 -1.85
C THR A 166 0.92 21.42 -3.19
N ARG A 167 1.95 20.60 -3.37
CA ARG A 167 2.11 19.72 -4.53
C ARG A 167 1.37 18.39 -4.39
N VAL A 168 0.84 18.11 -3.20
CA VAL A 168 0.07 16.89 -2.95
C VAL A 168 -1.35 17.10 -3.45
N ASN A 169 -1.75 16.31 -4.45
CA ASN A 169 -3.12 16.29 -4.96
C ASN A 169 -3.78 14.97 -4.58
N ILE A 170 -4.93 15.04 -3.94
CA ILE A 170 -5.72 13.86 -3.57
C ILE A 170 -6.84 13.71 -4.60
N ASP A 171 -6.76 12.65 -5.40
CA ASP A 171 -7.77 12.31 -6.40
C ASP A 171 -8.38 10.94 -6.07
N ARG A 172 -9.67 10.94 -5.75
CA ARG A 172 -10.44 9.74 -5.41
C ARG A 172 -11.17 9.15 -6.61
N GLY A 173 -10.89 9.65 -7.81
CA GLY A 173 -11.61 9.23 -9.03
C GLY A 173 -13.11 9.53 -8.94
N LYS A 174 -13.92 8.57 -9.34
CA LYS A 174 -15.40 8.72 -9.39
C LYS A 174 -16.06 8.25 -8.08
N LEU A 175 -15.55 8.68 -6.93
CA LEU A 175 -16.14 8.36 -5.63
C LEU A 175 -17.56 8.96 -5.53
N LEU A 176 -18.54 8.12 -5.27
CA LEU A 176 -19.92 8.54 -5.06
C LEU A 176 -20.12 8.88 -3.57
N ASN A 177 -20.56 10.10 -3.28
CA ASN A 177 -20.90 10.53 -1.92
C ASN A 177 -22.30 10.09 -1.50
N GLU A 178 -23.21 9.91 -2.47
CA GLU A 178 -24.57 9.46 -2.24
C GLU A 178 -24.90 8.36 -3.24
N ILE A 179 -25.39 7.23 -2.72
CA ILE A 179 -25.78 6.07 -3.54
C ILE A 179 -27.30 5.95 -3.48
N SER A 180 -27.95 5.98 -4.65
CA SER A 180 -29.34 5.54 -4.82
C SER A 180 -29.36 4.24 -5.62
N SER A 181 -30.42 3.43 -5.45
CA SER A 181 -30.62 2.20 -6.22
C SER A 181 -30.57 2.40 -7.73
N ASP A 182 -30.82 3.61 -8.18
CA ASP A 182 -31.00 3.94 -9.60
C ASP A 182 -29.71 4.47 -10.25
N ASN A 183 -28.70 4.87 -9.45
CA ASN A 183 -27.51 5.53 -9.97
C ASN A 183 -26.19 4.79 -9.76
N TYR A 184 -26.23 3.60 -9.14
CA TYR A 184 -25.01 2.85 -8.88
C TYR A 184 -25.15 1.37 -9.25
N ARG A 185 -24.30 0.94 -10.18
CA ARG A 185 -24.12 -0.47 -10.55
C ARG A 185 -22.62 -0.74 -10.70
N ARG A 186 -22.05 -1.40 -9.70
CA ARG A 186 -20.60 -1.60 -9.63
C ARG A 186 -20.02 -2.31 -10.85
N PHE A 187 -20.73 -3.24 -11.41
CA PHE A 187 -20.27 -4.08 -12.53
C PHE A 187 -21.13 -3.88 -13.79
N GLU A 188 -21.52 -2.64 -14.07
CA GLU A 188 -22.25 -2.33 -15.30
C GLU A 188 -21.28 -2.37 -16.49
N HIS A 189 -21.68 -3.11 -17.53
CA HIS A 189 -20.96 -3.07 -18.81
C HIS A 189 -21.20 -1.75 -19.49
N THR A 190 -20.11 -1.01 -19.76
CA THR A 190 -20.13 0.28 -20.47
C THR A 190 -19.41 0.18 -21.80
#